data_eedfc3e900fa3143bd1537dd4d64ce3a
#
_entry.id   eedfc3e900fa3143bd1537dd4d64ce3a
#
_cell.length_a   1.000
_cell.length_b   1.000
_cell.length_c   1.000
_cell.angle_alpha   90.00
_cell.angle_beta   90.00
_cell.angle_gamma   90.00
#
_symmetry.space_group_name_H-M   'P 1'
#
loop_
_entity.id
_entity.type
_entity.pdbx_description
1 polymer ?
#
loop_
_entity_poly.entity_id
_entity_poly.type
_entity_poly.pdbx_seq_one_letter_code
_entity_poly.pdbx_strand_id
1 'polypeptide(L)'
;MKICVIGSYAKALVMTADRIPLLGETLIGYDYRETYGGKGSDMAVQAARLGADVGYIGVVGNDTFGHEFLNLMKQEGVHTDGILVTDEKPTGVGFIVKDVKANNVIVVAMGANELISEEIIEEHIDQIQAADVVLAQLEIPVDIALYALKRAKELGKTTILNPAPAVKLTGRDLSFVD
;
A
#
# COMPACT_ATOMS: atom_id res chain seq x y z
N MET A 1 -15.03 14.80 -4.47
CA MET A 1 -14.40 14.45 -3.17
C MET A 1 -12.94 14.17 -3.44
N LYS A 2 -12.07 14.83 -2.70
CA LYS A 2 -10.61 14.62 -2.79
C LYS A 2 -10.14 13.67 -1.72
N ILE A 3 -9.36 12.68 -2.10
CA ILE A 3 -8.85 11.65 -1.18
C ILE A 3 -7.32 11.62 -1.28
N CYS A 4 -6.64 11.63 -0.14
CA CYS A 4 -5.21 11.34 -0.09
C CYS A 4 -5.01 9.94 0.53
N VAL A 5 -4.33 9.07 -0.20
CA VAL A 5 -3.96 7.74 0.29
C VAL A 5 -2.47 7.74 0.63
N ILE A 6 -2.16 7.38 1.87
CA ILE A 6 -0.78 7.22 2.33
C ILE A 6 -0.56 5.73 2.52
N GLY A 7 0.29 5.13 1.66
CA GLY A 7 0.26 3.68 1.66
C GLY A 7 1.32 2.94 0.88
N SER A 8 1.12 1.64 0.86
CA SER A 8 1.99 0.63 0.30
C SER A 8 1.65 0.28 -1.14
N TYR A 9 2.68 -0.12 -1.86
CA TYR A 9 2.57 -0.92 -3.07
C TYR A 9 3.44 -2.18 -2.96
N ALA A 10 2.95 -3.30 -3.48
CA ALA A 10 3.74 -4.50 -3.67
C ALA A 10 3.33 -5.19 -4.97
N LYS A 11 4.31 -5.56 -5.79
CA LYS A 11 4.08 -6.45 -6.93
C LYS A 11 3.64 -7.82 -6.42
N ALA A 12 2.51 -8.32 -6.84
CA ALA A 12 2.01 -9.63 -6.44
C ALA A 12 2.38 -10.69 -7.49
N LEU A 13 3.16 -11.68 -7.06
CA LEU A 13 3.59 -12.84 -7.84
C LEU A 13 2.76 -14.05 -7.39
N VAL A 14 1.80 -14.44 -8.21
CA VAL A 14 0.79 -15.44 -7.86
C VAL A 14 1.08 -16.76 -8.59
N MET A 15 1.22 -17.84 -7.83
CA MET A 15 1.37 -19.20 -8.34
C MET A 15 0.16 -20.04 -7.89
N THR A 16 -0.41 -20.79 -8.82
CA THR A 16 -1.46 -21.76 -8.51
C THR A 16 -0.86 -23.17 -8.47
N ALA A 17 -1.25 -23.96 -7.46
CA ALA A 17 -0.92 -25.38 -7.35
C ALA A 17 -2.18 -26.17 -6.95
N ASP A 18 -2.15 -27.50 -7.00
CA ASP A 18 -3.30 -28.33 -6.60
C ASP A 18 -3.63 -28.17 -5.11
N ARG A 19 -2.61 -27.92 -4.30
CA ARG A 19 -2.70 -27.65 -2.87
C ARG A 19 -1.54 -26.78 -2.39
N ILE A 20 -1.63 -26.26 -1.19
CA ILE A 20 -0.52 -25.57 -0.53
C ILE A 20 0.58 -26.61 -0.20
N PRO A 21 1.88 -26.33 -0.49
CA PRO A 21 2.98 -27.23 -0.16
C PRO A 21 3.18 -27.35 1.36
N LEU A 22 3.62 -28.53 1.79
CA LEU A 22 4.06 -28.77 3.16
C LEU A 22 5.52 -28.36 3.34
N LEU A 23 5.98 -28.30 4.60
CA LEU A 23 7.38 -27.97 4.91
C LEU A 23 8.34 -28.96 4.22
N GLY A 24 9.34 -28.39 3.51
CA GLY A 24 10.34 -29.17 2.79
C GLY A 24 9.87 -29.78 1.47
N GLU A 25 8.63 -29.53 1.05
CA GLU A 25 8.04 -30.09 -0.16
C GLU A 25 8.22 -29.16 -1.36
N THR A 26 8.44 -29.75 -2.54
CA THR A 26 8.39 -29.05 -3.83
C THR A 26 7.18 -29.55 -4.60
N LEU A 27 6.28 -28.64 -4.98
CA LEU A 27 5.17 -28.92 -5.88
C LEU A 27 5.41 -28.29 -7.23
N ILE A 28 4.91 -28.92 -8.30
CA ILE A 28 4.81 -28.29 -9.60
C ILE A 28 3.56 -27.42 -9.59
N GLY A 29 3.77 -26.10 -9.71
CA GLY A 29 2.70 -25.13 -9.88
C GLY A 29 2.38 -24.90 -11.36
N TYR A 30 1.25 -24.29 -11.59
CA TYR A 30 0.78 -23.85 -12.90
C TYR A 30 0.11 -22.47 -12.76
N ASP A 31 -0.20 -21.80 -13.88
CA ASP A 31 -0.88 -20.51 -13.89
C ASP A 31 -0.15 -19.44 -13.05
N TYR A 32 1.11 -19.18 -13.41
CA TYR A 32 1.84 -18.05 -12.86
C TYR A 32 1.29 -16.74 -13.40
N ARG A 33 1.06 -15.78 -12.50
CA ARG A 33 0.59 -14.43 -12.84
C ARG A 33 1.34 -13.39 -12.04
N GLU A 34 1.58 -12.28 -12.71
CA GLU A 34 1.98 -11.03 -12.07
C GLU A 34 0.78 -10.09 -12.02
N THR A 35 0.56 -9.47 -10.88
CA THR A 35 -0.51 -8.48 -10.72
C THR A 35 -0.07 -7.39 -9.74
N TYR A 36 -0.89 -6.39 -9.62
CA TYR A 36 -0.67 -5.30 -8.67
C TYR A 36 -1.26 -5.69 -7.32
N GLY A 37 -0.63 -5.23 -6.24
CA GLY A 37 -1.07 -5.46 -4.88
C GLY A 37 -0.58 -4.32 -3.98
N GLY A 38 -0.81 -4.50 -2.68
CA GLY A 38 -0.59 -3.47 -1.68
C GLY A 38 -1.90 -2.78 -1.31
N LYS A 39 -2.21 -2.80 -0.01
CA LYS A 39 -3.49 -2.26 0.49
C LYS A 39 -3.66 -0.77 0.21
N GLY A 40 -2.55 -0.02 0.18
CA GLY A 40 -2.56 1.39 -0.18
C GLY A 40 -2.98 1.58 -1.64
N SER A 41 -2.31 0.88 -2.56
CA SER A 41 -2.62 0.97 -3.99
C SER A 41 -4.03 0.51 -4.32
N ASP A 42 -4.51 -0.58 -3.67
CA ASP A 42 -5.86 -1.10 -3.87
C ASP A 42 -6.92 -0.06 -3.47
N MET A 43 -6.72 0.63 -2.33
CA MET A 43 -7.62 1.69 -1.88
C MET A 43 -7.61 2.89 -2.82
N ALA A 44 -6.43 3.32 -3.30
CA ALA A 44 -6.30 4.45 -4.20
C ALA A 44 -6.97 4.19 -5.55
N VAL A 45 -6.67 3.06 -6.18
CA VAL A 45 -7.27 2.64 -7.46
C VAL A 45 -8.79 2.51 -7.32
N GLN A 46 -9.27 1.87 -6.25
CA GLN A 46 -10.71 1.72 -6.05
C GLN A 46 -11.41 3.07 -5.83
N ALA A 47 -10.82 3.98 -5.08
CA ALA A 47 -11.37 5.31 -4.86
C ALA A 47 -11.44 6.12 -6.18
N ALA A 48 -10.38 6.06 -7.00
CA ALA A 48 -10.34 6.72 -8.31
C ALA A 48 -11.41 6.15 -9.26
N ARG A 49 -11.56 4.83 -9.33
CA ARG A 49 -12.61 4.15 -10.14
C ARG A 49 -14.03 4.50 -9.69
N LEU A 50 -14.22 4.87 -8.43
CA LEU A 50 -15.49 5.37 -7.89
C LEU A 50 -15.70 6.88 -8.13
N GLY A 51 -14.77 7.54 -8.84
CA GLY A 51 -14.89 8.94 -9.25
C GLY A 51 -14.33 9.95 -8.25
N ALA A 52 -13.50 9.53 -7.30
CA ALA A 52 -12.77 10.45 -6.44
C ALA A 52 -11.55 11.05 -7.17
N ASP A 53 -11.15 12.26 -6.78
CA ASP A 53 -9.88 12.89 -7.13
C ASP A 53 -8.85 12.41 -6.10
N VAL A 54 -7.92 11.53 -6.52
CA VAL A 54 -7.06 10.78 -5.58
C VAL A 54 -5.59 11.17 -5.74
N GLY A 55 -4.98 11.60 -4.64
CA GLY A 55 -3.53 11.73 -4.47
C GLY A 55 -2.96 10.52 -3.71
N TYR A 56 -1.72 10.20 -3.98
CA TYR A 56 -1.02 9.08 -3.33
C TYR A 56 0.34 9.50 -2.80
N ILE A 57 0.62 9.17 -1.53
CA ILE A 57 1.92 9.36 -0.89
C ILE A 57 2.48 7.98 -0.55
N GLY A 58 3.69 7.67 -1.04
CA GLY A 58 4.34 6.38 -0.82
C GLY A 58 5.73 6.31 -1.43
N VAL A 59 6.39 5.17 -1.26
CA VAL A 59 7.76 4.95 -1.75
C VAL A 59 7.85 3.66 -2.55
N VAL A 60 8.48 3.72 -3.72
CA VAL A 60 8.78 2.56 -4.55
C VAL A 60 10.26 2.53 -4.93
N GLY A 61 10.77 1.36 -5.27
CA GLY A 61 12.14 1.23 -5.78
C GLY A 61 12.29 1.77 -7.20
N ASN A 62 13.50 2.18 -7.55
CA ASN A 62 13.89 2.52 -8.93
C ASN A 62 14.13 1.24 -9.73
N ASP A 63 13.07 0.45 -9.90
CA ASP A 63 13.07 -0.84 -10.59
C ASP A 63 11.85 -1.00 -11.50
N THR A 64 11.79 -2.12 -12.23
CA THR A 64 10.68 -2.39 -13.14
C THR A 64 9.32 -2.32 -12.45
N PHE A 65 9.19 -2.87 -11.24
CA PHE A 65 7.93 -2.91 -10.50
C PHE A 65 7.49 -1.52 -10.01
N GLY A 66 8.44 -0.68 -9.59
CA GLY A 66 8.17 0.71 -9.22
C GLY A 66 7.68 1.53 -10.42
N HIS A 67 8.34 1.39 -11.57
CA HIS A 67 7.92 2.07 -12.80
C HIS A 67 6.56 1.57 -13.32
N GLU A 68 6.29 0.27 -13.24
CA GLU A 68 4.96 -0.28 -13.55
C GLU A 68 3.87 0.29 -12.63
N PHE A 69 4.18 0.47 -11.36
CA PHE A 69 3.24 1.09 -10.40
C PHE A 69 2.93 2.54 -10.75
N LEU A 70 3.93 3.34 -11.05
CA LEU A 70 3.72 4.73 -11.48
C LEU A 70 2.85 4.81 -12.74
N ASN A 71 3.06 3.91 -13.69
CA ASN A 71 2.25 3.82 -14.89
C ASN A 71 0.80 3.42 -14.58
N LEU A 72 0.60 2.43 -13.69
CA LEU A 72 -0.74 2.04 -13.24
C LEU A 72 -1.47 3.22 -12.62
N MET A 73 -0.85 3.92 -11.65
CA MET A 73 -1.48 5.04 -10.96
C MET A 73 -1.91 6.14 -11.95
N LYS A 74 -1.06 6.47 -12.92
CA LYS A 74 -1.40 7.44 -13.98
C LYS A 74 -2.56 6.97 -14.87
N GLN A 75 -2.59 5.68 -15.23
CA GLN A 75 -3.69 5.10 -16.03
C GLN A 75 -5.02 5.10 -15.28
N GLU A 76 -4.99 4.91 -13.96
CA GLU A 76 -6.17 4.94 -13.09
C GLU A 76 -6.57 6.38 -12.68
N GLY A 77 -5.84 7.39 -13.14
CA GLY A 77 -6.12 8.80 -12.83
C GLY A 77 -5.74 9.24 -11.42
N VAL A 78 -4.84 8.50 -10.76
CA VAL A 78 -4.29 8.86 -9.45
C VAL A 78 -3.09 9.79 -9.61
N HIS A 79 -3.05 10.89 -8.86
CA HIS A 79 -1.90 11.81 -8.84
C HIS A 79 -0.70 11.14 -8.19
N THR A 80 0.45 11.20 -8.85
CA THR A 80 1.67 10.48 -8.47
C THR A 80 2.77 11.37 -7.91
N ASP A 81 2.51 12.66 -7.73
CA ASP A 81 3.51 13.64 -7.28
C ASP A 81 4.06 13.38 -5.87
N GLY A 82 3.30 12.63 -5.05
CA GLY A 82 3.71 12.17 -3.73
C GLY A 82 4.37 10.80 -3.70
N ILE A 83 4.69 10.21 -4.87
CA ILE A 83 5.35 8.89 -4.92
C ILE A 83 6.85 9.11 -5.11
N LEU A 84 7.63 8.80 -4.07
CA LEU A 84 9.08 8.82 -4.12
C LEU A 84 9.62 7.55 -4.79
N VAL A 85 10.57 7.72 -5.71
CA VAL A 85 11.34 6.63 -6.30
C VAL A 85 12.74 6.61 -5.69
N THR A 86 13.19 5.46 -5.18
CA THR A 86 14.44 5.32 -4.46
C THR A 86 15.35 4.22 -5.01
N ASP A 87 16.66 4.41 -4.92
CA ASP A 87 17.67 3.38 -5.20
C ASP A 87 18.07 2.58 -3.95
N GLU A 88 17.59 2.95 -2.75
CA GLU A 88 18.01 2.35 -1.49
C GLU A 88 17.42 0.95 -1.25
N LYS A 89 16.17 0.73 -1.67
CA LYS A 89 15.47 -0.56 -1.53
C LYS A 89 14.64 -0.85 -2.77
N PRO A 90 14.52 -2.14 -3.13
CA PRO A 90 13.62 -2.52 -4.23
C PRO A 90 12.16 -2.28 -3.86
N THR A 91 11.31 -2.20 -4.87
CA THR A 91 9.85 -2.18 -4.71
C THR A 91 9.36 -3.40 -3.92
N GLY A 92 8.34 -3.23 -3.10
CA GLY A 92 7.72 -4.32 -2.35
C GLY A 92 7.21 -5.45 -3.26
N VAL A 93 7.36 -6.69 -2.80
CA VAL A 93 6.92 -7.89 -3.54
C VAL A 93 6.18 -8.84 -2.61
N GLY A 94 5.02 -9.32 -3.06
CA GLY A 94 4.25 -10.37 -2.39
C GLY A 94 4.30 -11.67 -3.19
N PHE A 95 4.76 -12.77 -2.57
CA PHE A 95 4.67 -14.11 -3.11
C PHE A 95 3.39 -14.76 -2.59
N ILE A 96 2.53 -15.19 -3.51
CA ILE A 96 1.23 -15.78 -3.21
C ILE A 96 1.16 -17.16 -3.82
N VAL A 97 1.02 -18.18 -2.99
CA VAL A 97 0.67 -19.52 -3.45
C VAL A 97 -0.79 -19.76 -3.12
N LYS A 98 -1.60 -20.14 -4.10
CA LYS A 98 -3.00 -20.48 -3.93
C LYS A 98 -3.30 -21.87 -4.47
N ASP A 99 -4.33 -22.52 -3.91
CA ASP A 99 -4.84 -23.79 -4.42
C ASP A 99 -6.14 -23.62 -5.21
N VAL A 100 -6.63 -24.73 -5.76
CA VAL A 100 -7.90 -24.79 -6.52
C VAL A 100 -9.14 -24.48 -5.68
N LYS A 101 -9.03 -24.50 -4.34
CA LYS A 101 -10.11 -24.18 -3.40
C LYS A 101 -10.03 -22.74 -2.90
N ALA A 102 -9.13 -21.93 -3.48
CA ALA A 102 -8.84 -20.54 -3.09
C ALA A 102 -8.21 -20.38 -1.68
N ASN A 103 -7.71 -21.46 -1.05
CA ASN A 103 -6.81 -21.30 0.08
C ASN A 103 -5.51 -20.66 -0.42
N ASN A 104 -4.89 -19.78 0.39
CA ASN A 104 -3.64 -19.15 0.03
C ASN A 104 -2.70 -19.01 1.21
N VAL A 105 -1.42 -18.89 0.89
CA VAL A 105 -0.36 -18.40 1.77
C VAL A 105 0.34 -17.25 1.09
N ILE A 106 0.65 -16.21 1.85
CA ILE A 106 1.24 -14.98 1.34
C ILE A 106 2.45 -14.63 2.20
N VAL A 107 3.55 -14.32 1.53
CA VAL A 107 4.74 -13.73 2.16
C VAL A 107 5.05 -12.44 1.43
N VAL A 108 5.20 -11.34 2.17
CA VAL A 108 5.47 -10.02 1.61
C VAL A 108 6.82 -9.51 2.09
N ALA A 109 7.65 -9.09 1.14
CA ALA A 109 8.80 -8.25 1.41
C ALA A 109 8.37 -6.79 1.18
N MET A 110 8.40 -5.98 2.22
CA MET A 110 7.89 -4.60 2.15
C MET A 110 8.75 -3.68 1.29
N GLY A 111 10.07 -3.95 1.19
CA GLY A 111 10.97 -3.20 0.34
C GLY A 111 10.95 -1.70 0.62
N ALA A 112 10.83 -0.88 -0.44
CA ALA A 112 10.84 0.57 -0.34
C ALA A 112 9.68 1.16 0.50
N ASN A 113 8.59 0.42 0.73
CA ASN A 113 7.51 0.86 1.63
C ASN A 113 8.00 1.15 3.06
N GLU A 114 9.12 0.51 3.49
CA GLU A 114 9.71 0.74 4.81
C GLU A 114 10.43 2.09 4.93
N LEU A 115 10.67 2.78 3.82
CA LEU A 115 11.41 4.05 3.78
C LEU A 115 10.51 5.28 3.91
N ILE A 116 9.18 5.10 3.91
CA ILE A 116 8.28 6.22 4.18
C ILE A 116 8.55 6.76 5.59
N SER A 117 8.66 8.08 5.72
CA SER A 117 9.05 8.75 6.95
C SER A 117 8.18 9.97 7.24
N GLU A 118 8.34 10.55 8.43
CA GLU A 118 7.66 11.81 8.79
C GLU A 118 8.07 12.94 7.85
N GLU A 119 9.34 13.00 7.43
CA GLU A 119 9.85 13.99 6.50
C GLU A 119 9.12 13.91 5.16
N ILE A 120 8.93 12.71 4.61
CA ILE A 120 8.19 12.50 3.36
C ILE A 120 6.72 12.95 3.51
N ILE A 121 6.10 12.68 4.67
CA ILE A 121 4.73 13.14 4.95
C ILE A 121 4.67 14.67 4.96
N GLU A 122 5.61 15.34 5.64
CA GLU A 122 5.64 16.81 5.73
C GLU A 122 6.01 17.48 4.39
N GLU A 123 6.88 16.87 3.57
CA GLU A 123 7.16 17.35 2.20
C GLU A 123 5.91 17.35 1.30
N HIS A 124 4.95 16.47 1.59
CA HIS A 124 3.71 16.35 0.83
C HIS A 124 2.46 16.80 1.63
N ILE A 125 2.65 17.59 2.67
CA ILE A 125 1.57 18.02 3.56
C ILE A 125 0.46 18.80 2.82
N ASP A 126 0.79 19.49 1.74
CA ASP A 126 -0.19 20.20 0.91
C ASP A 126 -1.21 19.26 0.25
N GLN A 127 -0.81 18.03 -0.11
CA GLN A 127 -1.74 17.01 -0.63
C GLN A 127 -2.72 16.56 0.46
N ILE A 128 -2.24 16.38 1.70
CA ILE A 128 -3.08 16.07 2.87
C ILE A 128 -4.02 17.25 3.15
N GLN A 129 -3.52 18.47 3.10
CA GLN A 129 -4.31 19.67 3.35
C GLN A 129 -5.39 19.90 2.27
N ALA A 130 -5.14 19.52 1.03
CA ALA A 130 -6.10 19.63 -0.07
C ALA A 130 -7.18 18.55 -0.07
N ALA A 131 -6.98 17.43 0.66
CA ALA A 131 -7.91 16.32 0.72
C ALA A 131 -9.12 16.59 1.62
N ASP A 132 -10.25 15.95 1.33
CA ASP A 132 -11.41 15.85 2.22
C ASP A 132 -11.24 14.68 3.20
N VAL A 133 -10.67 13.57 2.69
CA VAL A 133 -10.46 12.31 3.42
C VAL A 133 -9.03 11.84 3.24
N VAL A 134 -8.42 11.37 4.31
CA VAL A 134 -7.08 10.75 4.31
C VAL A 134 -7.17 9.29 4.74
N LEU A 135 -6.65 8.40 3.92
CA LEU A 135 -6.65 6.95 4.13
C LEU A 135 -5.23 6.45 4.40
N ALA A 136 -5.08 5.58 5.39
CA ALA A 136 -3.84 4.83 5.61
C ALA A 136 -4.13 3.35 5.93
N GLN A 137 -3.10 2.51 5.87
CA GLN A 137 -3.11 1.10 6.23
C GLN A 137 -1.78 0.74 6.92
N LEU A 138 -1.60 -0.55 7.31
CA LEU A 138 -0.47 -0.97 8.13
C LEU A 138 0.58 -1.80 7.36
N GLU A 139 0.64 -1.63 6.03
CA GLU A 139 1.73 -2.16 5.18
C GLU A 139 2.87 -1.13 4.96
N ILE A 140 2.90 -0.09 5.75
CA ILE A 140 4.00 0.86 5.94
C ILE A 140 4.34 0.88 7.43
N PRO A 141 5.45 1.49 7.87
CA PRO A 141 5.74 1.61 9.29
C PRO A 141 4.55 2.17 10.07
N VAL A 142 4.10 1.41 11.08
CA VAL A 142 2.86 1.71 11.83
C VAL A 142 2.88 3.11 12.42
N ASP A 143 4.03 3.53 12.97
CA ASP A 143 4.17 4.86 13.57
C ASP A 143 3.99 5.96 12.53
N ILE A 144 4.44 5.76 11.30
CA ILE A 144 4.29 6.73 10.21
C ILE A 144 2.84 6.77 9.71
N ALA A 145 2.16 5.61 9.60
CA ALA A 145 0.74 5.58 9.26
C ALA A 145 -0.10 6.36 10.27
N LEU A 146 0.17 6.17 11.56
CA LEU A 146 -0.52 6.87 12.64
C LEU A 146 -0.14 8.35 12.69
N TYR A 147 1.14 8.69 12.49
CA TYR A 147 1.61 10.07 12.38
C TYR A 147 0.85 10.83 11.28
N ALA A 148 0.80 10.26 10.08
CA ALA A 148 0.14 10.89 8.93
C ALA A 148 -1.36 11.12 9.16
N LEU A 149 -2.09 10.16 9.76
CA LEU A 149 -3.49 10.32 10.12
C LEU A 149 -3.69 11.38 11.21
N LYS A 150 -2.79 11.43 12.22
CA LYS A 150 -2.83 12.48 13.24
C LYS A 150 -2.63 13.85 12.62
N ARG A 151 -1.64 14.03 11.74
CA ARG A 151 -1.42 15.28 11.00
C ARG A 151 -2.64 15.69 10.18
N ALA A 152 -3.26 14.71 9.50
CA ALA A 152 -4.50 14.94 8.76
C ALA A 152 -5.64 15.43 9.67
N LYS A 153 -5.79 14.82 10.83
CA LYS A 153 -6.82 15.22 11.83
C LYS A 153 -6.59 16.63 12.36
N GLU A 154 -5.33 17.00 12.65
CA GLU A 154 -4.95 18.37 13.06
C GLU A 154 -5.29 19.41 11.98
N LEU A 155 -5.27 19.01 10.70
CA LEU A 155 -5.70 19.81 9.55
C LEU A 155 -7.23 19.75 9.31
N GLY A 156 -7.99 19.14 10.20
CA GLY A 156 -9.44 19.06 10.13
C GLY A 156 -10.00 18.08 9.09
N LYS A 157 -9.20 17.07 8.68
CA LYS A 157 -9.62 16.09 7.68
C LYS A 157 -10.33 14.91 8.30
N THR A 158 -11.19 14.25 7.53
CA THR A 158 -11.70 12.93 7.89
C THR A 158 -10.58 11.90 7.70
N THR A 159 -10.38 11.05 8.68
CA THR A 159 -9.26 10.10 8.71
C THR A 159 -9.78 8.67 8.81
N ILE A 160 -9.25 7.79 7.97
CA ILE A 160 -9.66 6.38 7.94
C ILE A 160 -8.41 5.51 8.00
N LEU A 161 -8.39 4.58 8.93
CA LEU A 161 -7.35 3.55 9.04
C LEU A 161 -7.91 2.18 8.65
N ASN A 162 -7.29 1.55 7.64
CA ASN A 162 -7.45 0.12 7.42
C ASN A 162 -6.42 -0.61 8.31
N PRO A 163 -6.82 -1.28 9.42
CA PRO A 163 -5.90 -1.90 10.37
C PRO A 163 -5.35 -3.24 9.88
N ALA A 164 -4.97 -3.31 8.61
CA ALA A 164 -4.44 -4.51 7.94
C ALA A 164 -3.04 -4.25 7.35
N PRO A 165 -2.10 -5.23 7.46
CA PRO A 165 -2.23 -6.51 8.17
C PRO A 165 -2.42 -6.32 9.67
N ALA A 166 -2.98 -7.33 10.34
CA ALA A 166 -3.25 -7.25 11.76
C ALA A 166 -1.95 -7.09 12.56
N VAL A 167 -1.83 -5.98 13.28
CA VAL A 167 -0.74 -5.70 14.21
C VAL A 167 -1.30 -5.29 15.57
N LYS A 168 -0.47 -5.39 16.62
CA LYS A 168 -0.89 -4.99 17.96
C LYS A 168 -0.95 -3.46 18.06
N LEU A 169 -2.18 -2.92 18.19
CA LEU A 169 -2.42 -1.50 18.40
C LEU A 169 -2.79 -1.14 19.86
N THR A 170 -2.79 -2.13 20.77
CA THR A 170 -3.13 -1.91 22.19
C THR A 170 -2.17 -0.88 22.82
N GLY A 171 -2.75 0.14 23.46
CA GLY A 171 -2.01 1.22 24.10
C GLY A 171 -1.56 2.34 23.16
N ARG A 172 -1.89 2.28 21.89
CA ARG A 172 -1.70 3.39 20.95
C ARG A 172 -2.90 4.33 21.01
N ASP A 173 -2.63 5.62 20.88
CA ASP A 173 -3.70 6.60 20.70
C ASP A 173 -4.25 6.50 19.27
N LEU A 174 -5.54 6.29 19.15
CA LEU A 174 -6.28 6.26 17.90
C LEU A 174 -7.43 7.28 17.89
N SER A 175 -7.44 8.24 18.82
CA SER A 175 -8.50 9.24 18.96
C SER A 175 -8.64 10.15 17.73
N PHE A 176 -7.64 10.18 16.89
CA PHE A 176 -7.63 10.93 15.61
C PHE A 176 -8.17 10.13 14.42
N VAL A 177 -8.56 8.88 14.59
CA VAL A 177 -9.21 8.05 13.54
C VAL A 177 -10.73 8.15 13.69
N ASP A 178 -11.44 8.42 12.57
CA ASP A 178 -12.91 8.55 12.52
C ASP A 178 -13.68 7.23 12.36
#